data_69fd63d427e6a8114a02c4ad65a10884
#
_entry.id   69fd63d427e6a8114a02c4ad65a10884
#
_cell.length_a   1.000
_cell.length_b   1.000
_cell.length_c   1.000
_cell.angle_alpha   90.00
_cell.angle_beta   90.00
_cell.angle_gamma   90.00
#
_symmetry.space_group_name_H-M   'P 1'
#
loop_
_entity.id
_entity.type
_entity.pdbx_description
1 polymer ?
#
loop_
_entity_poly.entity_id
_entity_poly.type
_entity_poly.pdbx_seq_one_letter_code
_entity_poly.pdbx_strand_id
1 'polypeptide(L)'
;MRLLQPRRVGGSECDWVAMIDVSSELARGCGSTAWNWANWAVHHWMLALWPRQCQDEVWGDDPSVLIASAILFPPGKAVRVDGGYRLSGRWPFSSGVDACAWDMMGAVVEGTGELRMFVVPREDYRVIDNWHVLGLRGTGSKDVECKDVFVAEHRTLAVDATKGGATHPGAASNPGPIFRIPLFAALPHMLIGIPLGIAQGAYEIFLEGLQARMSRYSGRSLADMTAVQMKVAEASASIDAARLVLRRSCIAAQEIAERNEAPDLMTKVTWRRDGAFAAQLCERAMDVIYKSAGATGLYDDQPLQRCYRDLHAANAHISMMWDAQATTYGRVALGLPCDNPTL
;
A
#
# COMPACT_ATOMS: atom_id res chain seq x y z
N MET A 1 -10.96 -9.91 0.63
CA MET A 1 -9.78 -9.90 -0.25
C MET A 1 -10.12 -9.72 -1.73
N ARG A 2 -11.29 -10.15 -2.19
CA ARG A 2 -11.70 -10.13 -3.61
C ARG A 2 -12.33 -8.78 -4.05
N LEU A 3 -12.07 -7.69 -3.31
CA LEU A 3 -12.69 -6.37 -3.53
C LEU A 3 -12.37 -5.80 -4.92
N LEU A 4 -11.09 -5.84 -5.32
CA LEU A 4 -10.59 -5.28 -6.58
C LEU A 4 -10.38 -6.36 -7.67
N GLN A 5 -10.60 -7.64 -7.35
CA GLN A 5 -10.45 -8.75 -8.28
C GLN A 5 -11.48 -8.69 -9.40
N PRO A 6 -11.15 -9.12 -10.64
CA PRO A 6 -12.08 -9.11 -11.77
C PRO A 6 -13.35 -9.93 -11.51
N ARG A 7 -14.50 -9.41 -11.96
CA ARG A 7 -15.80 -10.10 -11.86
C ARG A 7 -15.82 -11.46 -12.55
N ARG A 8 -15.07 -11.61 -13.65
CA ARG A 8 -15.01 -12.88 -14.39
C ARG A 8 -14.47 -14.05 -13.56
N VAL A 9 -13.71 -13.78 -12.50
CA VAL A 9 -13.24 -14.80 -11.54
C VAL A 9 -13.93 -14.67 -10.18
N GLY A 10 -15.08 -13.98 -10.15
CA GLY A 10 -15.96 -13.83 -8.98
C GLY A 10 -15.55 -12.73 -8.00
N GLY A 11 -14.68 -11.81 -8.39
CA GLY A 11 -14.35 -10.60 -7.63
C GLY A 11 -15.45 -9.55 -7.70
N SER A 12 -15.33 -8.51 -6.85
CA SER A 12 -16.31 -7.43 -6.78
C SER A 12 -16.02 -6.30 -7.77
N GLU A 13 -14.77 -6.14 -8.20
CA GLU A 13 -14.32 -5.10 -9.13
C GLU A 13 -14.75 -3.69 -8.66
N CYS A 14 -14.60 -3.44 -7.35
CA CYS A 14 -14.89 -2.15 -6.72
C CYS A 14 -13.82 -1.11 -7.08
N ASP A 15 -14.14 0.16 -6.80
CA ASP A 15 -13.24 1.29 -6.99
C ASP A 15 -12.22 1.46 -5.83
N TRP A 16 -11.30 2.42 -6.00
CA TRP A 16 -10.28 2.73 -4.98
C TRP A 16 -10.83 3.43 -3.75
N VAL A 17 -12.02 4.06 -3.83
CA VAL A 17 -12.69 4.64 -2.66
C VAL A 17 -13.09 3.53 -1.70
N ALA A 18 -13.70 2.45 -2.23
CA ALA A 18 -14.03 1.26 -1.45
C ALA A 18 -12.78 0.62 -0.81
N MET A 19 -11.64 0.62 -1.53
CA MET A 19 -10.36 0.12 -1.00
C MET A 19 -9.90 0.90 0.24
N ILE A 20 -9.96 2.25 0.18
CA ILE A 20 -9.60 3.11 1.31
C ILE A 20 -10.58 2.90 2.47
N ASP A 21 -11.88 2.88 2.20
CA ASP A 21 -12.90 2.76 3.25
C ASP A 21 -12.77 1.43 4.01
N VAL A 22 -12.61 0.30 3.31
CA VAL A 22 -12.47 -1.01 3.94
C VAL A 22 -11.12 -1.14 4.66
N SER A 23 -10.01 -0.71 4.04
CA SER A 23 -8.69 -0.81 4.68
C SER A 23 -8.59 0.08 5.92
N SER A 24 -9.20 1.28 5.90
CA SER A 24 -9.22 2.15 7.07
C SER A 24 -10.09 1.60 8.20
N GLU A 25 -11.23 0.99 7.89
CA GLU A 25 -12.08 0.37 8.91
C GLU A 25 -11.38 -0.83 9.58
N LEU A 26 -10.72 -1.69 8.80
CA LEU A 26 -9.91 -2.78 9.37
C LEU A 26 -8.76 -2.25 10.24
N ALA A 27 -8.10 -1.19 9.79
CA ALA A 27 -6.96 -0.60 10.49
C ALA A 27 -7.33 0.10 11.81
N ARG A 28 -8.59 0.53 12.00
CA ARG A 28 -9.10 1.00 13.30
C ARG A 28 -8.92 -0.05 14.40
N GLY A 29 -9.09 -1.32 14.06
CA GLY A 29 -8.89 -2.42 14.99
C GLY A 29 -7.45 -2.94 15.03
N CYS A 30 -6.86 -3.17 13.85
CA CYS A 30 -5.51 -3.75 13.75
C CYS A 30 -4.80 -3.35 12.45
N GLY A 31 -3.74 -2.54 12.58
CA GLY A 31 -2.93 -2.09 11.44
C GLY A 31 -2.28 -3.23 10.67
N SER A 32 -1.76 -4.25 11.35
CA SER A 32 -1.13 -5.41 10.69
C SER A 32 -2.12 -6.24 9.88
N THR A 33 -3.33 -6.49 10.40
CA THR A 33 -4.38 -7.19 9.67
C THR A 33 -4.81 -6.40 8.43
N ALA A 34 -5.01 -5.09 8.58
CA ALA A 34 -5.36 -4.21 7.46
C ALA A 34 -4.27 -4.17 6.40
N TRP A 35 -2.99 -4.16 6.80
CA TRP A 35 -1.85 -4.16 5.89
C TRP A 35 -1.83 -5.41 5.00
N ASN A 36 -1.92 -6.59 5.62
CA ASN A 36 -1.95 -7.84 4.86
C ASN A 36 -3.19 -7.94 3.98
N TRP A 37 -4.36 -7.59 4.52
CA TRP A 37 -5.60 -7.58 3.75
C TRP A 37 -5.51 -6.67 2.52
N ALA A 38 -4.97 -5.45 2.69
CA ALA A 38 -4.83 -4.48 1.61
C ALA A 38 -3.89 -4.99 0.52
N ASN A 39 -2.73 -5.53 0.90
CA ASN A 39 -1.79 -6.11 -0.06
C ASN A 39 -2.44 -7.26 -0.83
N TRP A 40 -3.05 -8.24 -0.16
CA TRP A 40 -3.71 -9.37 -0.83
C TRP A 40 -4.85 -8.94 -1.75
N ALA A 41 -5.66 -7.94 -1.36
CA ALA A 41 -6.73 -7.41 -2.22
C ALA A 41 -6.18 -6.73 -3.48
N VAL A 42 -5.12 -5.95 -3.32
CA VAL A 42 -4.46 -5.23 -4.43
C VAL A 42 -3.72 -6.17 -5.36
N HIS A 43 -3.10 -7.23 -4.86
CA HIS A 43 -2.39 -8.18 -5.71
C HIS A 43 -3.33 -8.92 -6.68
N HIS A 44 -4.60 -9.12 -6.33
CA HIS A 44 -5.60 -9.59 -7.30
C HIS A 44 -5.87 -8.57 -8.42
N TRP A 45 -5.94 -7.28 -8.08
CA TRP A 45 -6.04 -6.22 -9.10
C TRP A 45 -4.79 -6.17 -9.98
N MET A 46 -3.61 -6.27 -9.37
CA MET A 46 -2.35 -6.29 -10.12
C MET A 46 -2.28 -7.47 -11.08
N LEU A 47 -2.61 -8.68 -10.62
CA LEU A 47 -2.58 -9.88 -11.46
C LEU A 47 -3.49 -9.78 -12.69
N ALA A 48 -4.57 -9.01 -12.60
CA ALA A 48 -5.46 -8.75 -13.73
C ALA A 48 -4.77 -8.05 -14.91
N LEU A 49 -3.60 -7.42 -14.69
CA LEU A 49 -2.80 -6.77 -15.74
C LEU A 49 -1.92 -7.76 -16.54
N TRP A 50 -1.65 -8.95 -15.99
CA TRP A 50 -0.84 -10.00 -16.65
C TRP A 50 -1.58 -10.66 -17.82
N PRO A 51 -0.85 -11.42 -18.69
CA PRO A 51 -1.49 -12.24 -19.70
C PRO A 51 -2.55 -13.17 -19.12
N ARG A 52 -3.62 -13.45 -19.89
CA ARG A 52 -4.71 -14.32 -19.48
C ARG A 52 -4.21 -15.70 -19.01
N GLN A 53 -3.20 -16.25 -19.65
CA GLN A 53 -2.60 -17.54 -19.29
C GLN A 53 -2.07 -17.53 -17.85
N CYS A 54 -1.36 -16.46 -17.42
CA CYS A 54 -0.90 -16.33 -16.05
C CYS A 54 -2.06 -16.23 -15.06
N GLN A 55 -3.08 -15.46 -15.40
CA GLN A 55 -4.27 -15.30 -14.57
C GLN A 55 -5.02 -16.64 -14.36
N ASP A 56 -5.15 -17.44 -15.42
CA ASP A 56 -5.81 -18.72 -15.36
C ASP A 56 -4.99 -19.76 -14.57
N GLU A 57 -3.67 -19.69 -14.63
CA GLU A 57 -2.77 -20.52 -13.85
C GLU A 57 -2.84 -20.19 -12.35
N VAL A 58 -2.88 -18.92 -11.99
CA VAL A 58 -2.91 -18.48 -10.58
C VAL A 58 -4.29 -18.65 -9.96
N TRP A 59 -5.36 -18.33 -10.70
CA TRP A 59 -6.74 -18.35 -10.18
C TRP A 59 -7.54 -19.62 -10.54
N GLY A 60 -7.00 -20.50 -11.41
CA GLY A 60 -7.78 -21.57 -12.03
C GLY A 60 -8.50 -22.47 -11.04
N ASP A 61 -7.78 -22.98 -10.05
CA ASP A 61 -8.34 -23.92 -9.06
C ASP A 61 -8.97 -23.19 -7.87
N ASP A 62 -8.38 -22.06 -7.43
CA ASP A 62 -8.87 -21.26 -6.31
C ASP A 62 -8.75 -19.76 -6.59
N PRO A 63 -9.83 -19.09 -6.99
CA PRO A 63 -9.81 -17.63 -7.18
C PRO A 63 -9.53 -16.83 -5.91
N SER A 64 -9.54 -17.44 -4.73
CA SER A 64 -9.25 -16.80 -3.45
C SER A 64 -7.80 -16.98 -2.99
N VAL A 65 -6.96 -17.63 -3.80
CA VAL A 65 -5.54 -17.85 -3.52
C VAL A 65 -4.83 -16.56 -3.11
N LEU A 66 -4.01 -16.61 -2.07
CA LEU A 66 -3.28 -15.42 -1.60
C LEU A 66 -1.99 -15.24 -2.38
N ILE A 67 -1.71 -13.99 -2.74
CA ILE A 67 -0.54 -13.56 -3.50
C ILE A 67 0.20 -12.51 -2.67
N ALA A 68 1.48 -12.71 -2.41
CA ALA A 68 2.36 -11.70 -1.80
C ALA A 68 3.04 -10.82 -2.85
N SER A 69 3.78 -9.81 -2.42
CA SER A 69 4.69 -9.10 -3.31
C SER A 69 5.91 -8.51 -2.60
N ALA A 70 7.01 -8.48 -3.32
CA ALA A 70 8.24 -7.78 -2.98
C ALA A 70 8.77 -7.07 -4.24
N ILE A 71 8.04 -6.03 -4.70
CA ILE A 71 8.32 -5.34 -5.96
C ILE A 71 9.37 -4.25 -5.77
N LEU A 72 10.60 -4.70 -5.60
CA LEU A 72 11.81 -3.87 -5.60
C LEU A 72 12.69 -4.35 -6.75
N PHE A 73 13.06 -3.45 -7.68
CA PHE A 73 13.78 -3.86 -8.89
C PHE A 73 15.27 -4.09 -8.68
N PRO A 74 16.01 -3.22 -7.95
CA PRO A 74 17.47 -3.37 -7.83
C PRO A 74 17.96 -4.68 -7.20
N PRO A 75 17.23 -5.28 -6.22
CA PRO A 75 17.65 -6.56 -5.64
C PRO A 75 17.52 -7.76 -6.58
N GLY A 76 16.65 -7.66 -7.61
CA GLY A 76 16.35 -8.72 -8.55
C GLY A 76 17.14 -8.59 -9.85
N LYS A 77 17.64 -9.71 -10.36
CA LYS A 77 18.26 -9.84 -11.66
C LYS A 77 17.54 -10.91 -12.46
N ALA A 78 17.20 -10.59 -13.71
CA ALA A 78 16.55 -11.51 -14.64
C ALA A 78 17.38 -11.64 -15.92
N VAL A 79 17.74 -12.86 -16.29
CA VAL A 79 18.45 -13.17 -17.53
C VAL A 79 17.45 -13.78 -18.49
N ARG A 80 17.33 -13.21 -19.69
CA ARG A 80 16.44 -13.75 -20.73
C ARG A 80 16.97 -15.10 -21.24
N VAL A 81 16.09 -16.09 -21.31
CA VAL A 81 16.35 -17.42 -21.84
C VAL A 81 15.21 -17.84 -22.77
N ASP A 82 15.34 -18.98 -23.43
CA ASP A 82 14.28 -19.52 -24.29
C ASP A 82 12.99 -19.77 -23.45
N GLY A 83 11.87 -19.23 -23.89
CA GLY A 83 10.56 -19.35 -23.26
C GLY A 83 10.33 -18.52 -21.98
N GLY A 84 11.31 -17.73 -21.51
CA GLY A 84 11.14 -16.94 -20.29
C GLY A 84 12.42 -16.29 -19.75
N TYR A 85 12.58 -16.37 -18.43
CA TYR A 85 13.71 -15.74 -17.72
C TYR A 85 14.24 -16.65 -16.61
N ARG A 86 15.54 -16.49 -16.29
CA ARG A 86 16.14 -16.97 -15.06
C ARG A 86 16.20 -15.83 -14.05
N LEU A 87 15.50 -16.00 -12.91
CA LEU A 87 15.35 -15.00 -11.89
C LEU A 87 16.22 -15.34 -10.66
N SER A 88 17.02 -14.37 -10.21
CA SER A 88 17.80 -14.46 -8.98
C SER A 88 17.72 -13.16 -8.20
N GLY A 89 17.67 -13.25 -6.87
CA GLY A 89 17.66 -12.09 -5.99
C GLY A 89 17.19 -12.42 -4.59
N ARG A 90 17.30 -11.42 -3.71
CA ARG A 90 16.72 -11.45 -2.38
C ARG A 90 15.97 -10.12 -2.16
N TRP A 91 14.68 -10.22 -1.93
CA TRP A 91 13.79 -9.07 -1.76
C TRP A 91 13.29 -8.99 -0.33
N PRO A 92 13.42 -7.84 0.34
CA PRO A 92 12.80 -7.61 1.63
C PRO A 92 11.30 -7.25 1.48
N PHE A 93 10.59 -7.33 2.60
CA PHE A 93 9.25 -6.79 2.79
C PHE A 93 8.11 -7.51 2.04
N SER A 94 8.20 -8.82 1.80
CA SER A 94 7.07 -9.59 1.28
C SER A 94 6.01 -9.80 2.38
N SER A 95 5.02 -8.89 2.44
CA SER A 95 4.02 -8.85 3.50
C SER A 95 3.04 -10.01 3.41
N GLY A 96 2.81 -10.71 4.55
CA GLY A 96 1.88 -11.84 4.63
C GLY A 96 2.29 -13.07 3.84
N VAL A 97 3.56 -13.18 3.42
CA VAL A 97 4.09 -14.21 2.53
C VAL A 97 3.91 -15.64 3.06
N ASP A 98 3.89 -15.84 4.38
CA ASP A 98 3.70 -17.17 4.96
C ASP A 98 2.38 -17.85 4.57
N ALA A 99 1.34 -17.06 4.27
CA ALA A 99 0.03 -17.54 3.87
C ALA A 99 -0.17 -17.59 2.35
N CYS A 100 0.81 -17.16 1.55
CA CYS A 100 0.66 -16.96 0.11
C CYS A 100 1.19 -18.16 -0.69
N ALA A 101 0.45 -18.52 -1.73
CA ALA A 101 0.86 -19.54 -2.71
C ALA A 101 1.72 -18.95 -3.84
N TRP A 102 1.70 -17.63 -4.01
CA TRP A 102 2.43 -16.92 -5.06
C TRP A 102 3.06 -15.65 -4.51
N ASP A 103 4.14 -15.18 -5.14
CA ASP A 103 4.77 -13.89 -4.83
C ASP A 103 5.08 -13.12 -6.12
N MET A 104 4.86 -11.79 -6.11
CA MET A 104 5.18 -10.89 -7.21
C MET A 104 6.50 -10.17 -6.90
N MET A 105 7.54 -10.45 -7.68
CA MET A 105 8.88 -9.91 -7.47
C MET A 105 9.29 -8.98 -8.62
N GLY A 106 10.03 -7.91 -8.30
CA GLY A 106 10.57 -7.01 -9.30
C GLY A 106 12.02 -7.36 -9.64
N ALA A 107 12.43 -7.23 -10.91
CA ALA A 107 13.83 -7.37 -11.28
C ALA A 107 14.21 -6.47 -12.45
N VAL A 108 15.52 -6.24 -12.61
CA VAL A 108 16.13 -5.61 -13.78
C VAL A 108 16.56 -6.71 -14.75
N VAL A 109 16.13 -6.61 -16.00
CA VAL A 109 16.56 -7.55 -17.06
C VAL A 109 17.98 -7.21 -17.50
N GLU A 110 18.88 -8.18 -17.40
CA GLU A 110 20.27 -8.00 -17.81
C GLU A 110 20.40 -7.69 -19.30
N GLY A 111 21.33 -6.83 -19.66
CA GLY A 111 21.59 -6.40 -21.04
C GLY A 111 20.67 -5.31 -21.57
N THR A 112 19.41 -5.23 -21.11
CA THR A 112 18.46 -4.20 -21.55
C THR A 112 18.19 -3.13 -20.49
N GLY A 113 18.33 -3.45 -19.21
CA GLY A 113 17.95 -2.56 -18.11
C GLY A 113 16.43 -2.45 -17.89
N GLU A 114 15.62 -3.24 -18.61
CA GLU A 114 14.16 -3.22 -18.49
C GLU A 114 13.72 -3.60 -17.06
N LEU A 115 12.79 -2.83 -16.50
CA LEU A 115 12.14 -3.17 -15.25
C LEU A 115 10.97 -4.12 -15.51
N ARG A 116 10.98 -5.30 -14.89
CA ARG A 116 9.99 -6.34 -15.10
C ARG A 116 9.54 -6.96 -13.77
N MET A 117 8.27 -7.31 -13.69
CA MET A 117 7.67 -8.03 -12.56
C MET A 117 7.44 -9.50 -12.93
N PHE A 118 7.58 -10.38 -11.95
CA PHE A 118 7.56 -11.84 -12.08
C PHE A 118 6.59 -12.43 -11.07
N VAL A 119 5.72 -13.33 -11.48
CA VAL A 119 4.85 -14.13 -10.60
C VAL A 119 5.50 -15.49 -10.39
N VAL A 120 5.86 -15.79 -9.14
CA VAL A 120 6.65 -16.97 -8.74
C VAL A 120 5.82 -17.82 -7.77
N PRO A 121 5.66 -19.13 -7.99
CA PRO A 121 4.94 -20.02 -7.08
C PRO A 121 5.74 -20.29 -5.79
N ARG A 122 5.04 -20.68 -4.73
CA ARG A 122 5.61 -20.85 -3.37
C ARG A 122 6.80 -21.80 -3.30
N GLU A 123 6.80 -22.85 -4.09
CA GLU A 123 7.86 -23.85 -4.16
C GLU A 123 9.17 -23.35 -4.76
N ASP A 124 9.14 -22.27 -5.53
CA ASP A 124 10.29 -21.75 -6.26
C ASP A 124 11.03 -20.62 -5.50
N TYR A 125 10.57 -20.22 -4.31
CA TYR A 125 11.28 -19.24 -3.50
C TYR A 125 11.40 -19.64 -2.04
N ARG A 126 12.45 -19.17 -1.39
CA ARG A 126 12.70 -19.36 0.04
C ARG A 126 12.24 -18.14 0.83
N VAL A 127 11.45 -18.35 1.88
CA VAL A 127 11.12 -17.33 2.88
C VAL A 127 12.20 -17.30 3.95
N ILE A 128 12.68 -16.10 4.30
CA ILE A 128 13.69 -15.89 5.34
C ILE A 128 13.03 -15.19 6.52
N ASP A 129 12.96 -15.86 7.66
CA ASP A 129 12.31 -15.33 8.87
C ASP A 129 13.20 -14.30 9.57
N ASN A 130 13.03 -13.05 9.20
CA ASN A 130 13.80 -11.90 9.69
C ASN A 130 12.92 -10.71 10.11
N TRP A 131 11.58 -10.90 10.26
CA TRP A 131 10.67 -9.81 10.57
C TRP A 131 10.61 -9.54 12.09
N HIS A 132 11.66 -8.89 12.63
CA HIS A 132 11.77 -8.47 14.04
C HIS A 132 11.77 -6.94 14.12
N VAL A 133 10.58 -6.33 14.22
CA VAL A 133 10.36 -4.89 13.95
C VAL A 133 9.65 -4.18 15.10
N LEU A 134 9.68 -2.83 15.08
CA LEU A 134 9.06 -1.95 16.07
C LEU A 134 7.53 -1.98 15.99
N GLY A 135 6.96 -1.84 14.81
CA GLY A 135 5.51 -1.78 14.54
C GLY A 135 5.12 -2.64 13.35
N LEU A 136 3.82 -2.84 13.12
CA LEU A 136 3.28 -3.76 12.11
C LEU A 136 3.86 -5.18 12.22
N ARG A 137 4.12 -5.65 13.44
CA ARG A 137 4.79 -6.93 13.72
C ARG A 137 4.03 -8.12 13.16
N GLY A 138 2.70 -8.05 13.17
CA GLY A 138 1.81 -9.10 12.68
C GLY A 138 1.72 -9.21 11.15
N THR A 139 2.42 -8.36 10.39
CA THR A 139 2.41 -8.47 8.91
C THR A 139 3.30 -9.59 8.40
N GLY A 140 4.30 -10.02 9.17
CA GLY A 140 5.25 -11.03 8.72
C GLY A 140 5.89 -10.66 7.38
N SER A 141 6.30 -9.37 7.20
CA SER A 141 6.86 -8.85 5.95
C SER A 141 8.31 -9.33 5.77
N LYS A 142 8.45 -10.64 5.64
CA LYS A 142 9.73 -11.36 5.59
C LYS A 142 10.46 -11.16 4.27
N ASP A 143 11.74 -11.46 4.24
CA ASP A 143 12.51 -11.53 2.99
C ASP A 143 12.15 -12.80 2.21
N VAL A 144 12.22 -12.69 0.88
CA VAL A 144 12.11 -13.83 -0.05
C VAL A 144 13.35 -13.90 -0.94
N GLU A 145 13.77 -15.11 -1.31
CA GLU A 145 14.97 -15.35 -2.12
C GLU A 145 14.69 -16.35 -3.24
N CYS A 146 15.08 -15.98 -4.47
CA CYS A 146 15.16 -16.88 -5.63
C CYS A 146 16.62 -17.11 -6.02
N LYS A 147 16.94 -18.33 -6.45
CA LYS A 147 18.28 -18.71 -6.95
C LYS A 147 18.11 -19.41 -8.29
N ASP A 148 18.38 -18.68 -9.37
CA ASP A 148 18.32 -19.21 -10.75
C ASP A 148 16.99 -19.89 -11.10
N VAL A 149 15.87 -19.30 -10.66
CA VAL A 149 14.51 -19.83 -10.89
C VAL A 149 14.06 -19.52 -12.30
N PHE A 150 13.59 -20.53 -13.03
CA PHE A 150 12.95 -20.30 -14.33
C PHE A 150 11.53 -19.76 -14.16
N VAL A 151 11.27 -18.61 -14.79
CA VAL A 151 9.93 -18.01 -14.84
C VAL A 151 9.51 -17.87 -16.30
N ALA A 152 8.44 -18.56 -16.69
CA ALA A 152 7.91 -18.53 -18.05
C ALA A 152 7.46 -17.10 -18.44
N GLU A 153 7.60 -16.74 -19.72
CA GLU A 153 7.31 -15.40 -20.26
C GLU A 153 5.91 -14.90 -19.85
N HIS A 154 4.88 -15.76 -19.89
CA HIS A 154 3.50 -15.39 -19.55
C HIS A 154 3.29 -15.04 -18.07
N ARG A 155 4.21 -15.45 -17.18
CA ARG A 155 4.20 -15.08 -15.75
C ARG A 155 4.95 -13.76 -15.49
N THR A 156 5.31 -13.01 -16.53
CA THR A 156 6.06 -11.76 -16.39
C THR A 156 5.29 -10.57 -16.96
N LEU A 157 5.61 -9.37 -16.48
CA LEU A 157 4.99 -8.13 -16.95
C LEU A 157 6.01 -6.99 -16.94
N ALA A 158 6.25 -6.36 -18.08
CA ALA A 158 7.08 -5.16 -18.18
C ALA A 158 6.42 -3.98 -17.45
N VAL A 159 7.19 -3.21 -16.71
CA VAL A 159 6.68 -2.03 -15.97
C VAL A 159 6.06 -1.01 -16.93
N ASP A 160 6.62 -0.84 -18.12
CA ASP A 160 6.10 0.08 -19.13
C ASP A 160 4.66 -0.22 -19.56
N ALA A 161 4.23 -1.48 -19.51
CA ALA A 161 2.85 -1.86 -19.79
C ALA A 161 1.86 -1.48 -18.67
N THR A 162 2.34 -0.99 -17.51
CA THR A 162 1.50 -0.66 -16.33
C THR A 162 1.32 0.85 -16.11
N LYS A 163 1.71 1.68 -17.07
CA LYS A 163 1.68 3.15 -16.98
C LYS A 163 0.31 3.78 -17.21
N GLY A 164 -0.73 2.97 -17.32
CA GLY A 164 -2.14 3.37 -17.47
C GLY A 164 -2.70 3.11 -18.86
N GLY A 165 -4.03 3.16 -18.96
CA GLY A 165 -4.75 2.78 -20.17
C GLY A 165 -4.85 1.27 -20.37
N ALA A 166 -5.29 0.85 -21.57
CA ALA A 166 -5.50 -0.55 -21.92
C ALA A 166 -4.29 -1.20 -22.65
N THR A 167 -3.06 -0.80 -22.26
CA THR A 167 -1.81 -1.25 -22.90
C THR A 167 -1.25 -2.54 -22.32
N HIS A 168 -1.74 -2.97 -21.16
CA HIS A 168 -1.28 -4.18 -20.50
C HIS A 168 -1.89 -5.45 -21.14
N PRO A 169 -1.20 -6.60 -21.10
CA PRO A 169 -1.67 -7.83 -21.77
C PRO A 169 -2.98 -8.39 -21.23
N GLY A 170 -3.36 -8.06 -20.01
CA GLY A 170 -4.64 -8.45 -19.39
C GLY A 170 -5.86 -7.62 -19.84
N ALA A 171 -5.67 -6.53 -20.58
CA ALA A 171 -6.73 -5.55 -20.89
C ALA A 171 -7.94 -6.16 -21.61
N ALA A 172 -7.72 -7.06 -22.57
CA ALA A 172 -8.80 -7.73 -23.29
C ALA A 172 -9.64 -8.66 -22.40
N SER A 173 -9.03 -9.25 -21.36
CA SER A 173 -9.69 -10.14 -20.42
C SER A 173 -10.39 -9.40 -19.29
N ASN A 174 -9.93 -8.20 -18.95
CA ASN A 174 -10.42 -7.37 -17.84
C ASN A 174 -10.66 -5.94 -18.33
N PRO A 175 -11.78 -5.69 -19.06
CA PRO A 175 -12.05 -4.39 -19.69
C PRO A 175 -12.52 -3.30 -18.71
N GLY A 176 -12.74 -3.63 -17.45
CA GLY A 176 -13.22 -2.69 -16.42
C GLY A 176 -12.30 -1.49 -16.24
N PRO A 177 -12.86 -0.29 -15.96
CA PRO A 177 -12.07 0.94 -15.84
C PRO A 177 -10.94 0.85 -14.82
N ILE A 178 -11.16 0.17 -13.70
CA ILE A 178 -10.17 0.06 -12.62
C ILE A 178 -8.83 -0.53 -13.10
N PHE A 179 -8.83 -1.40 -14.11
CA PHE A 179 -7.62 -2.03 -14.66
C PHE A 179 -6.83 -1.12 -15.61
N ARG A 180 -7.35 0.07 -15.93
CA ARG A 180 -6.67 1.10 -16.73
C ARG A 180 -5.87 2.09 -15.89
N ILE A 181 -6.03 2.05 -14.56
CA ILE A 181 -5.34 2.95 -13.63
C ILE A 181 -3.86 2.55 -13.56
N PRO A 182 -2.90 3.51 -13.69
CA PRO A 182 -1.48 3.20 -13.66
C PRO A 182 -1.05 2.63 -12.31
N LEU A 183 -0.37 1.47 -12.34
CA LEU A 183 -0.03 0.69 -11.16
C LEU A 183 0.76 1.51 -10.14
N PHE A 184 1.92 2.03 -10.54
CA PHE A 184 2.84 2.69 -9.60
C PHE A 184 2.37 4.09 -9.19
N ALA A 185 1.54 4.76 -9.97
CA ALA A 185 0.93 6.02 -9.57
C ALA A 185 -0.17 5.81 -8.51
N ALA A 186 -0.88 4.67 -8.56
CA ALA A 186 -1.95 4.32 -7.63
C ALA A 186 -1.44 3.64 -6.33
N LEU A 187 -0.15 3.29 -6.20
CA LEU A 187 0.40 2.65 -5.00
C LEU A 187 0.02 3.33 -3.68
N PRO A 188 0.02 4.68 -3.56
CA PRO A 188 -0.44 5.31 -2.32
C PRO A 188 -1.89 4.98 -1.98
N HIS A 189 -2.79 4.92 -2.96
CA HIS A 189 -4.21 4.61 -2.74
C HIS A 189 -4.43 3.19 -2.18
N MET A 190 -3.48 2.29 -2.42
CA MET A 190 -3.54 0.91 -1.94
C MET A 190 -3.33 0.79 -0.43
N LEU A 191 -2.42 1.60 0.13
CA LEU A 191 -1.91 1.41 1.49
C LEU A 191 -2.29 2.52 2.46
N ILE A 192 -2.64 3.73 1.96
CA ILE A 192 -2.83 4.89 2.84
C ILE A 192 -4.09 4.80 3.72
N GLY A 193 -5.05 3.95 3.39
CA GLY A 193 -6.17 3.64 4.27
C GLY A 193 -5.71 3.09 5.63
N ILE A 194 -4.52 2.45 5.70
CA ILE A 194 -4.01 1.86 6.93
C ILE A 194 -3.61 2.95 7.95
N PRO A 195 -2.68 3.89 7.67
CA PRO A 195 -2.39 4.95 8.63
C PRO A 195 -3.61 5.82 8.94
N LEU A 196 -4.54 6.03 7.98
CA LEU A 196 -5.80 6.73 8.22
C LEU A 196 -6.66 6.01 9.27
N GLY A 197 -6.84 4.70 9.13
CA GLY A 197 -7.62 3.90 10.09
C GLY A 197 -6.96 3.78 11.45
N ILE A 198 -5.63 3.60 11.50
CA ILE A 198 -4.88 3.59 12.77
C ILE A 198 -5.03 4.93 13.51
N ALA A 199 -4.90 6.07 12.80
CA ALA A 199 -5.07 7.39 13.38
C ALA A 199 -6.51 7.59 13.90
N GLN A 200 -7.51 7.14 13.15
CA GLN A 200 -8.92 7.19 13.56
C GLN A 200 -9.17 6.35 14.82
N GLY A 201 -8.71 5.10 14.87
CA GLY A 201 -8.84 4.24 16.05
C GLY A 201 -8.11 4.80 17.28
N ALA A 202 -6.92 5.36 17.09
CA ALA A 202 -6.19 6.03 18.16
C ALA A 202 -6.92 7.27 18.68
N TYR A 203 -7.56 8.04 17.80
CA TYR A 203 -8.37 9.19 18.17
C TYR A 203 -9.57 8.79 19.03
N GLU A 204 -10.27 7.73 18.66
CA GLU A 204 -11.41 7.20 19.42
C GLU A 204 -10.99 6.71 20.82
N ILE A 205 -9.92 5.91 20.90
CA ILE A 205 -9.33 5.47 22.18
C ILE A 205 -8.93 6.68 23.06
N PHE A 206 -8.38 7.72 22.45
CA PHE A 206 -7.99 8.93 23.14
C PHE A 206 -9.20 9.68 23.70
N LEU A 207 -10.27 9.84 22.93
CA LEU A 207 -11.51 10.48 23.39
C LEU A 207 -12.15 9.74 24.56
N GLU A 208 -12.29 8.42 24.45
CA GLU A 208 -12.82 7.58 25.55
C GLU A 208 -11.97 7.71 26.80
N GLY A 209 -10.65 7.70 26.65
CA GLY A 209 -9.72 7.89 27.76
C GLY A 209 -9.81 9.26 28.43
N LEU A 210 -10.13 10.32 27.69
CA LEU A 210 -10.24 11.67 28.26
C LEU A 210 -11.49 11.86 29.12
N GLN A 211 -12.60 11.21 28.77
CA GLN A 211 -13.86 11.34 29.52
C GLN A 211 -13.75 10.86 30.98
N ALA A 212 -12.91 9.87 31.24
CA ALA A 212 -12.74 9.26 32.55
C ALA A 212 -11.53 9.80 33.35
N ARG A 213 -10.70 10.69 32.77
CA ARG A 213 -9.40 11.07 33.36
C ARG A 213 -9.42 12.43 34.04
N MET A 214 -8.90 12.42 35.28
CA MET A 214 -8.63 13.63 36.07
C MET A 214 -7.12 13.97 36.01
N SER A 215 -6.79 15.24 35.98
CA SER A 215 -5.41 15.69 36.10
C SER A 215 -4.86 15.37 37.50
N ARG A 216 -3.77 14.65 37.58
CA ARG A 216 -3.08 14.32 38.85
C ARG A 216 -2.50 15.55 39.55
N TYR A 217 -2.28 16.65 38.82
CA TYR A 217 -1.69 17.87 39.35
C TYR A 217 -2.73 18.88 39.82
N SER A 218 -3.87 18.99 39.13
CA SER A 218 -4.89 20.01 39.42
C SER A 218 -6.22 19.47 39.95
N GLY A 219 -6.42 18.14 39.89
CA GLY A 219 -7.69 17.52 40.27
C GLY A 219 -8.86 17.87 39.31
N ARG A 220 -8.60 18.54 38.19
CA ARG A 220 -9.63 18.92 37.20
C ARG A 220 -9.79 17.84 36.15
N SER A 221 -10.98 17.73 35.54
CA SER A 221 -11.20 16.88 34.38
C SER A 221 -10.25 17.30 33.23
N LEU A 222 -9.61 16.34 32.56
CA LEU A 222 -8.79 16.63 31.40
C LEU A 222 -9.64 17.16 30.23
N ALA A 223 -10.88 16.72 30.10
CA ALA A 223 -11.80 17.18 29.06
C ALA A 223 -12.15 18.68 29.19
N ASP A 224 -12.08 19.24 30.42
CA ASP A 224 -12.35 20.67 30.67
C ASP A 224 -11.15 21.58 30.37
N MET A 225 -10.01 21.01 30.02
CA MET A 225 -8.80 21.80 29.72
C MET A 225 -8.81 22.29 28.30
N THR A 226 -8.78 23.61 28.07
CA THR A 226 -8.73 24.23 26.72
C THR A 226 -7.62 23.65 25.84
N ALA A 227 -6.43 23.43 26.42
CA ALA A 227 -5.30 22.86 25.66
C ALA A 227 -5.59 21.43 25.18
N VAL A 228 -6.39 20.64 25.89
CA VAL A 228 -6.82 19.29 25.47
C VAL A 228 -7.89 19.39 24.39
N GLN A 229 -8.85 20.29 24.54
CA GLN A 229 -9.90 20.55 23.54
C GLN A 229 -9.31 20.97 22.19
N MET A 230 -8.29 21.86 22.20
CA MET A 230 -7.57 22.26 20.99
C MET A 230 -6.88 21.07 20.30
N LYS A 231 -6.26 20.17 21.05
CA LYS A 231 -5.61 18.97 20.51
C LYS A 231 -6.60 17.97 19.91
N VAL A 232 -7.76 17.82 20.53
CA VAL A 232 -8.86 17.00 19.99
C VAL A 232 -9.30 17.55 18.64
N ALA A 233 -9.50 18.87 18.54
CA ALA A 233 -9.89 19.51 17.28
C ALA A 233 -8.78 19.38 16.20
N GLU A 234 -7.51 19.57 16.56
CA GLU A 234 -6.37 19.44 15.63
C GLU A 234 -6.24 18.01 15.08
N ALA A 235 -6.34 17.00 15.93
CA ALA A 235 -6.26 15.61 15.51
C ALA A 235 -7.42 15.23 14.59
N SER A 236 -8.65 15.60 14.94
CA SER A 236 -9.84 15.38 14.10
C SER A 236 -9.70 16.03 12.73
N ALA A 237 -9.35 17.32 12.69
CA ALA A 237 -9.21 18.05 11.43
C ALA A 237 -8.11 17.45 10.53
N SER A 238 -7.01 16.97 11.11
CA SER A 238 -5.93 16.31 10.36
C SER A 238 -6.39 14.99 9.73
N ILE A 239 -7.13 14.17 10.46
CA ILE A 239 -7.69 12.90 9.97
C ILE A 239 -8.72 13.17 8.85
N ASP A 240 -9.61 14.14 9.03
CA ASP A 240 -10.61 14.51 8.03
C ASP A 240 -9.97 15.04 6.75
N ALA A 241 -8.97 15.91 6.87
CA ALA A 241 -8.22 16.43 5.72
C ALA A 241 -7.51 15.31 4.95
N ALA A 242 -6.88 14.37 5.66
CA ALA A 242 -6.24 13.19 5.04
C ALA A 242 -7.28 12.38 4.22
N ARG A 243 -8.43 12.08 4.80
CA ARG A 243 -9.53 11.34 4.16
C ARG A 243 -10.02 12.06 2.89
N LEU A 244 -10.25 13.36 2.97
CA LEU A 244 -10.75 14.16 1.83
C LEU A 244 -9.75 14.21 0.67
N VAL A 245 -8.46 14.40 0.95
CA VAL A 245 -7.40 14.40 -0.07
C VAL A 245 -7.32 13.07 -0.79
N LEU A 246 -7.37 11.97 -0.05
CA LEU A 246 -7.31 10.62 -0.61
C LEU A 246 -8.53 10.29 -1.48
N ARG A 247 -9.74 10.55 -0.98
CA ARG A 247 -10.97 10.28 -1.73
C ARG A 247 -11.02 11.08 -3.04
N ARG A 248 -10.62 12.36 -3.02
CA ARG A 248 -10.50 13.17 -4.23
C ARG A 248 -9.59 12.52 -5.27
N SER A 249 -8.41 12.06 -4.87
CA SER A 249 -7.47 11.42 -5.79
C SER A 249 -8.00 10.10 -6.35
N CYS A 250 -8.68 9.29 -5.54
CA CYS A 250 -9.28 8.03 -6.00
C CYS A 250 -10.42 8.26 -6.99
N ILE A 251 -11.30 9.25 -6.71
CA ILE A 251 -12.41 9.61 -7.62
C ILE A 251 -11.83 10.10 -8.95
N ALA A 252 -10.85 11.00 -8.92
CA ALA A 252 -10.22 11.50 -10.14
C ALA A 252 -9.54 10.39 -10.97
N ALA A 253 -8.91 9.41 -10.31
CA ALA A 253 -8.32 8.26 -10.99
C ALA A 253 -9.39 7.39 -11.68
N GLN A 254 -10.51 7.16 -11.01
CA GLN A 254 -11.64 6.41 -11.55
C GLN A 254 -12.27 7.12 -12.76
N GLU A 255 -12.53 8.42 -12.66
CA GLU A 255 -13.12 9.22 -13.74
C GLU A 255 -12.23 9.24 -15.01
N ILE A 256 -10.91 9.37 -14.86
CA ILE A 256 -9.96 9.30 -15.99
C ILE A 256 -10.04 7.92 -16.65
N ALA A 257 -10.03 6.85 -15.85
CA ALA A 257 -10.11 5.49 -16.34
C ALA A 257 -11.44 5.18 -17.05
N GLU A 258 -12.56 5.71 -16.57
CA GLU A 258 -13.89 5.58 -17.21
C GLU A 258 -13.95 6.27 -18.57
N ARG A 259 -13.26 7.41 -18.73
CA ARG A 259 -13.14 8.08 -20.04
C ARG A 259 -12.16 7.37 -20.99
N ASN A 260 -11.57 6.25 -20.56
CA ASN A 260 -10.53 5.53 -21.31
C ASN A 260 -9.29 6.38 -21.64
N GLU A 261 -8.97 7.29 -20.74
CA GLU A 261 -7.80 8.16 -20.82
C GLU A 261 -6.65 7.61 -19.97
N ALA A 262 -5.42 7.93 -20.35
CA ALA A 262 -4.26 7.73 -19.48
C ALA A 262 -3.93 9.07 -18.78
N PRO A 263 -3.72 9.09 -17.45
CA PRO A 263 -3.33 10.31 -16.76
C PRO A 263 -1.95 10.79 -17.23
N ASP A 264 -1.79 12.10 -17.35
CA ASP A 264 -0.49 12.71 -17.64
C ASP A 264 0.46 12.56 -16.44
N LEU A 265 1.73 12.93 -16.65
CA LEU A 265 2.76 12.81 -15.62
C LEU A 265 2.46 13.69 -14.39
N MET A 266 1.94 14.91 -14.61
CA MET A 266 1.60 15.81 -13.50
C MET A 266 0.50 15.23 -12.62
N THR A 267 -0.51 14.63 -13.21
CA THR A 267 -1.58 13.92 -12.50
C THR A 267 -1.03 12.75 -11.68
N LYS A 268 -0.15 11.93 -12.25
CA LYS A 268 0.48 10.78 -11.57
C LYS A 268 1.29 11.20 -10.35
N VAL A 269 2.14 12.22 -10.49
CA VAL A 269 2.97 12.71 -9.36
C VAL A 269 2.11 13.45 -8.32
N THR A 270 0.98 14.05 -8.71
CA THR A 270 0.01 14.64 -7.79
C THR A 270 -0.61 13.59 -6.88
N TRP A 271 -1.05 12.46 -7.42
CA TRP A 271 -1.61 11.37 -6.60
C TRP A 271 -0.59 10.83 -5.59
N ARG A 272 0.65 10.68 -6.00
CA ARG A 272 1.73 10.23 -5.10
C ARG A 272 2.02 11.24 -3.99
N ARG A 273 2.11 12.53 -4.33
CA ARG A 273 2.26 13.62 -3.35
C ARG A 273 1.09 13.63 -2.36
N ASP A 274 -0.13 13.54 -2.86
CA ASP A 274 -1.35 13.59 -2.05
C ASP A 274 -1.42 12.43 -1.06
N GLY A 275 -1.01 11.23 -1.49
CA GLY A 275 -0.91 10.07 -0.60
C GLY A 275 0.11 10.28 0.51
N ALA A 276 1.31 10.74 0.18
CA ALA A 276 2.35 11.01 1.18
C ALA A 276 1.96 12.15 2.13
N PHE A 277 1.28 13.19 1.62
CA PHE A 277 0.77 14.28 2.46
C PHE A 277 -0.33 13.80 3.43
N ALA A 278 -1.24 12.95 2.96
CA ALA A 278 -2.25 12.34 3.83
C ALA A 278 -1.61 11.48 4.93
N ALA A 279 -0.52 10.76 4.64
CA ALA A 279 0.26 10.03 5.63
C ALA A 279 0.85 10.96 6.70
N GLN A 280 1.41 12.11 6.31
CA GLN A 280 1.89 13.13 7.26
C GLN A 280 0.77 13.68 8.14
N LEU A 281 -0.42 13.91 7.59
CA LEU A 281 -1.57 14.37 8.38
C LEU A 281 -2.00 13.33 9.42
N CYS A 282 -1.99 12.04 9.06
CA CYS A 282 -2.25 10.96 10.00
C CYS A 282 -1.17 10.88 11.11
N GLU A 283 0.10 11.07 10.75
CA GLU A 283 1.21 11.10 11.69
C GLU A 283 1.10 12.29 12.64
N ARG A 284 0.78 13.48 12.12
CA ARG A 284 0.51 14.68 12.94
C ARG A 284 -0.61 14.42 13.95
N ALA A 285 -1.73 13.84 13.52
CA ALA A 285 -2.82 13.47 14.42
C ALA A 285 -2.35 12.51 15.52
N MET A 286 -1.61 11.46 15.14
CA MET A 286 -1.07 10.46 16.06
C MET A 286 -0.11 11.09 17.08
N ASP A 287 0.78 11.96 16.66
CA ASP A 287 1.73 12.67 17.53
C ASP A 287 1.01 13.54 18.58
N VAL A 288 0.00 14.28 18.14
CA VAL A 288 -0.82 15.11 19.02
C VAL A 288 -1.52 14.24 20.07
N ILE A 289 -2.13 13.13 19.66
CA ILE A 289 -2.84 12.17 20.52
C ILE A 289 -1.87 11.53 21.52
N TYR A 290 -0.78 10.95 21.02
CA TYR A 290 0.16 10.19 21.83
C TYR A 290 0.87 11.05 22.89
N LYS A 291 1.36 12.23 22.50
CA LYS A 291 1.94 13.21 23.44
C LYS A 291 0.94 13.65 24.52
N SER A 292 -0.36 13.65 24.20
CA SER A 292 -1.42 14.03 25.14
C SER A 292 -1.83 12.89 26.09
N ALA A 293 -1.53 11.64 25.74
CA ALA A 293 -1.76 10.49 26.61
C ALA A 293 -0.86 10.50 27.87
N GLY A 294 0.29 11.21 27.79
CA GLY A 294 1.26 11.29 28.88
C GLY A 294 1.93 9.94 29.16
N ALA A 295 2.59 9.83 30.33
CA ALA A 295 3.34 8.62 30.70
C ALA A 295 2.50 7.34 30.77
N THR A 296 1.20 7.44 30.97
CA THR A 296 0.30 6.27 30.95
C THR A 296 0.28 5.59 29.60
N GLY A 297 0.47 6.33 28.51
CA GLY A 297 0.51 5.79 27.14
C GLY A 297 1.74 4.93 26.84
N LEU A 298 2.73 4.84 27.73
CA LEU A 298 3.96 4.08 27.55
C LEU A 298 3.82 2.58 27.89
N TYR A 299 2.82 2.21 28.70
CA TYR A 299 2.66 0.83 29.16
C TYR A 299 2.25 -0.11 28.02
N ASP A 300 2.75 -1.34 28.03
CA ASP A 300 2.52 -2.34 26.97
C ASP A 300 1.05 -2.74 26.84
N ASP A 301 0.27 -2.67 27.91
CA ASP A 301 -1.17 -2.94 27.93
C ASP A 301 -2.03 -1.79 27.34
N GLN A 302 -1.40 -0.63 27.06
CA GLN A 302 -2.11 0.52 26.51
C GLN A 302 -2.16 0.47 24.97
N PRO A 303 -3.35 0.50 24.37
CA PRO A 303 -3.47 0.33 22.91
C PRO A 303 -2.84 1.49 22.11
N LEU A 304 -2.76 2.71 22.66
CA LEU A 304 -2.21 3.87 21.97
C LEU A 304 -0.73 3.71 21.57
N GLN A 305 0.10 3.05 22.41
CA GLN A 305 1.50 2.84 22.06
C GLN A 305 1.64 1.87 20.86
N ARG A 306 0.74 0.89 20.75
CA ARG A 306 0.70 0.02 19.58
C ARG A 306 0.29 0.80 18.34
N CYS A 307 -0.77 1.61 18.42
CA CYS A 307 -1.19 2.48 17.30
C CYS A 307 -0.07 3.41 16.85
N TYR A 308 0.65 4.02 17.81
CA TYR A 308 1.79 4.89 17.52
C TYR A 308 2.88 4.14 16.71
N ARG A 309 3.33 2.99 17.22
CA ARG A 309 4.36 2.18 16.55
C ARG A 309 3.92 1.66 15.18
N ASP A 310 2.68 1.20 15.06
CA ASP A 310 2.15 0.64 13.83
C ASP A 310 1.98 1.73 12.75
N LEU A 311 1.54 2.95 13.13
CA LEU A 311 1.40 4.06 12.19
C LEU A 311 2.76 4.53 11.66
N HIS A 312 3.75 4.74 12.55
CA HIS A 312 5.09 5.13 12.12
C HIS A 312 5.77 4.04 11.28
N ALA A 313 5.54 2.76 11.57
CA ALA A 313 6.01 1.67 10.73
C ALA A 313 5.34 1.67 9.35
N ALA A 314 4.04 1.96 9.26
CA ALA A 314 3.33 2.08 7.99
C ALA A 314 3.88 3.24 7.16
N ASN A 315 4.10 4.41 7.78
CA ASN A 315 4.59 5.61 7.10
C ASN A 315 6.05 5.51 6.63
N ALA A 316 6.81 4.51 7.10
CA ALA A 316 8.14 4.21 6.58
C ALA A 316 8.13 3.58 5.17
N HIS A 317 6.96 3.17 4.64
CA HIS A 317 6.85 2.66 3.27
C HIS A 317 7.10 3.78 2.25
N ILE A 318 7.86 3.46 1.19
CA ILE A 318 8.30 4.44 0.16
C ILE A 318 7.14 5.27 -0.44
N SER A 319 5.96 4.70 -0.59
CA SER A 319 4.79 5.41 -1.13
C SER A 319 4.25 6.49 -0.18
N MET A 320 4.59 6.44 1.11
CA MET A 320 4.16 7.39 2.15
C MET A 320 5.27 8.33 2.60
N MET A 321 6.53 8.07 2.18
CA MET A 321 7.66 8.94 2.50
C MET A 321 7.53 10.27 1.75
N TRP A 322 7.29 11.34 2.52
CA TRP A 322 7.09 12.69 1.97
C TRP A 322 8.24 13.16 1.08
N ASP A 323 9.48 13.05 1.56
CA ASP A 323 10.65 13.57 0.84
C ASP A 323 10.78 12.97 -0.57
N ALA A 324 10.53 11.66 -0.70
CA ALA A 324 10.59 10.97 -1.99
C ALA A 324 9.49 11.47 -2.94
N GLN A 325 8.24 11.56 -2.45
CA GLN A 325 7.10 11.90 -3.30
C GLN A 325 7.04 13.41 -3.60
N ALA A 326 7.36 14.25 -2.62
CA ALA A 326 7.40 15.69 -2.79
C ALA A 326 8.54 16.12 -3.73
N THR A 327 9.72 15.49 -3.64
CA THR A 327 10.83 15.76 -4.57
C THR A 327 10.44 15.43 -6.01
N THR A 328 9.86 14.25 -6.26
CA THR A 328 9.40 13.85 -7.61
C THR A 328 8.35 14.84 -8.13
N TYR A 329 7.36 15.21 -7.31
CA TYR A 329 6.35 16.21 -7.68
C TYR A 329 6.99 17.58 -7.98
N GLY A 330 7.86 18.07 -7.09
CA GLY A 330 8.52 19.36 -7.23
C GLY A 330 9.37 19.47 -8.51
N ARG A 331 10.11 18.41 -8.86
CA ARG A 331 10.87 18.35 -10.11
C ARG A 331 9.96 18.53 -11.32
N VAL A 332 8.88 17.77 -11.41
CA VAL A 332 7.92 17.85 -12.54
C VAL A 332 7.23 19.22 -12.58
N ALA A 333 6.80 19.76 -11.45
CA ALA A 333 6.17 21.07 -11.36
C ALA A 333 7.10 22.24 -11.77
N LEU A 334 8.43 22.07 -11.59
CA LEU A 334 9.44 23.01 -12.02
C LEU A 334 9.93 22.76 -13.47
N GLY A 335 9.31 21.84 -14.21
CA GLY A 335 9.68 21.50 -15.60
C GLY A 335 10.96 20.67 -15.72
N LEU A 336 11.44 20.07 -14.63
CA LEU A 336 12.59 19.16 -14.66
C LEU A 336 12.16 17.75 -15.05
N PRO A 337 13.06 16.94 -15.65
CA PRO A 337 12.76 15.53 -15.96
C PRO A 337 12.35 14.74 -14.72
N CYS A 338 11.34 13.88 -14.86
CA CYS A 338 11.00 12.91 -13.84
C CYS A 338 12.12 11.87 -13.72
N ASP A 339 12.58 11.62 -12.50
CA ASP A 339 13.63 10.64 -12.20
C ASP A 339 13.07 9.28 -11.77
N ASN A 340 11.75 9.13 -11.70
CA ASN A 340 11.09 7.89 -11.36
C ASN A 340 10.70 7.10 -12.61
N PRO A 341 11.39 5.97 -12.93
CA PRO A 341 11.16 5.22 -14.16
C PRO A 341 9.82 4.45 -14.17
N THR A 342 9.13 4.36 -13.03
CA THR A 342 7.86 3.62 -12.93
C THR A 342 6.63 4.46 -13.25
N LEU A 343 6.76 5.78 -13.49
CA LEU A 343 5.65 6.72 -13.75
C LEU A 343 5.39 7.03 -15.21
#